data_41275e9f1eb12501ae0dbbd0536602f7
#
_entry.id   41275e9f1eb12501ae0dbbd0536602f7
#
_cell.length_a   1.000
_cell.length_b   1.000
_cell.length_c   1.000
_cell.angle_alpha   90.00
_cell.angle_beta   90.00
_cell.angle_gamma   90.00
#
_symmetry.space_group_name_H-M   'P 1'
#
loop_
_entity.id
_entity.type
_entity.pdbx_description
1 polymer ?
#
loop_
_entity_poly.entity_id
_entity_poly.type
_entity_poly.pdbx_seq_one_letter_code
_entity_poly.pdbx_strand_id
1 'polypeptide(L)'
;MKTMNVAIDGPAGAGKSSIARELAAELGFIYVDTGALYRAIALYTQQHNLCNKQDIIRQLPKIDLKIKFIGGTQCILLNGEDVTDDIRTPEISMLASKVSAIPEVRDFLFDLQQKIAKEHHVIMDGRDIGTVVLPDADLKIFLTASPEERASRRYLELQEKPDAPTYEQILQDIKKRDYQDTHREIAPLRQAEDAVLIETTNMGFHEVCDALLELMEERLDLE
;
A
#
# COMPACT_ATOMS: atom_id res chain seq x y z
N MET A 1 -9.93 15.50 -19.82
CA MET A 1 -8.49 15.64 -19.53
C MET A 1 -7.95 14.26 -19.22
N LYS A 2 -6.69 13.97 -19.54
CA LYS A 2 -6.03 12.72 -19.13
C LYS A 2 -5.83 12.79 -17.62
N THR A 3 -6.13 11.71 -16.90
CA THR A 3 -5.79 11.61 -15.46
C THR A 3 -4.29 11.41 -15.29
N MET A 4 -3.70 12.00 -14.26
CA MET A 4 -2.31 11.79 -13.86
C MET A 4 -2.24 10.72 -12.77
N ASN A 5 -1.33 9.78 -12.91
CA ASN A 5 -1.20 8.64 -12.02
C ASN A 5 0.24 8.51 -11.53
N VAL A 6 0.42 8.51 -10.22
CA VAL A 6 1.70 8.30 -9.56
C VAL A 6 1.68 6.98 -8.81
N ALA A 7 2.64 6.12 -9.10
CA ALA A 7 2.84 4.84 -8.43
C ALA A 7 3.98 4.94 -7.41
N ILE A 8 3.73 4.59 -6.15
CA ILE A 8 4.76 4.55 -5.11
C ILE A 8 4.87 3.12 -4.56
N ASP A 9 5.90 2.41 -4.99
CA ASP A 9 6.19 1.05 -4.54
C ASP A 9 7.34 1.03 -3.53
N GLY A 10 7.47 -0.05 -2.79
CA GLY A 10 8.55 -0.25 -1.84
C GLY A 10 8.18 -1.12 -0.64
N PRO A 11 9.15 -1.49 0.20
CA PRO A 11 8.95 -2.42 1.32
C PRO A 11 8.03 -1.86 2.42
N ALA A 12 7.61 -2.73 3.33
CA ALA A 12 6.81 -2.34 4.48
C ALA A 12 7.59 -1.39 5.41
N GLY A 13 6.93 -0.36 5.96
CA GLY A 13 7.56 0.60 6.88
C GLY A 13 8.48 1.63 6.22
N ALA A 14 8.57 1.69 4.88
CA ALA A 14 9.35 2.71 4.17
C ALA A 14 8.75 4.13 4.20
N GLY A 15 7.58 4.33 4.81
CA GLY A 15 6.93 5.64 4.91
C GLY A 15 6.00 5.98 3.74
N LYS A 16 5.83 5.07 2.75
CA LYS A 16 5.03 5.31 1.53
C LYS A 16 3.66 5.92 1.78
N SER A 17 2.88 5.32 2.68
CA SER A 17 1.50 5.74 2.93
C SER A 17 1.38 7.11 3.57
N SER A 18 2.32 7.48 4.46
CA SER A 18 2.35 8.80 5.08
C SER A 18 2.75 9.87 4.06
N ILE A 19 3.78 9.61 3.28
CA ILE A 19 4.29 10.49 2.24
C ILE A 19 3.26 10.64 1.11
N ALA A 20 2.72 9.53 0.60
CA ALA A 20 1.72 9.56 -0.48
C ALA A 20 0.46 10.35 -0.09
N ARG A 21 0.04 10.28 1.18
CA ARG A 21 -1.10 11.05 1.69
C ARG A 21 -0.81 12.55 1.73
N GLU A 22 0.37 12.94 2.20
CA GLU A 22 0.79 14.33 2.27
C GLU A 22 0.86 14.94 0.87
N LEU A 23 1.57 14.29 -0.05
CA LEU A 23 1.69 14.71 -1.44
C LEU A 23 0.33 14.80 -2.16
N ALA A 24 -0.55 13.83 -1.91
CA ALA A 24 -1.89 13.85 -2.51
C ALA A 24 -2.73 15.01 -1.99
N ALA A 25 -2.64 15.35 -0.70
CA ALA A 25 -3.34 16.48 -0.11
C ALA A 25 -2.83 17.82 -0.69
N GLU A 26 -1.53 17.96 -0.87
CA GLU A 26 -0.90 19.17 -1.40
C GLU A 26 -1.22 19.39 -2.87
N LEU A 27 -1.19 18.34 -3.67
CA LEU A 27 -1.43 18.40 -5.12
C LEU A 27 -2.92 18.27 -5.52
N GLY A 28 -3.82 18.05 -4.56
CA GLY A 28 -5.23 17.82 -4.84
C GLY A 28 -5.51 16.49 -5.55
N PHE A 29 -4.62 15.50 -5.40
CA PHE A 29 -4.79 14.16 -5.91
C PHE A 29 -5.53 13.27 -4.91
N ILE A 30 -6.07 12.16 -5.38
CA ILE A 30 -6.63 11.13 -4.52
C ILE A 30 -5.52 10.17 -4.08
N TYR A 31 -5.34 10.01 -2.77
CA TYR A 31 -4.47 8.98 -2.22
C TYR A 31 -5.18 7.63 -2.18
N VAL A 32 -4.53 6.57 -2.69
CA VAL A 32 -5.05 5.19 -2.70
C VAL A 32 -4.08 4.24 -1.99
N ASP A 33 -4.46 3.80 -0.77
CA ASP A 33 -3.80 2.70 -0.03
C ASP A 33 -4.29 1.36 -0.58
N THR A 34 -3.54 0.74 -1.49
CA THR A 34 -3.92 -0.57 -2.03
C THR A 34 -3.78 -1.68 -1.01
N GLY A 35 -2.87 -1.53 -0.05
CA GLY A 35 -2.72 -2.46 1.07
C GLY A 35 -4.00 -2.57 1.90
N ALA A 36 -4.80 -1.50 2.00
CA ALA A 36 -6.08 -1.51 2.69
C ALA A 36 -7.09 -2.46 2.00
N LEU A 37 -7.06 -2.57 0.67
CA LEU A 37 -7.92 -3.48 -0.07
C LEU A 37 -7.61 -4.95 0.26
N TYR A 38 -6.34 -5.32 0.26
CA TYR A 38 -5.91 -6.67 0.66
C TYR A 38 -6.22 -6.95 2.13
N ARG A 39 -6.11 -5.95 3.01
CA ARG A 39 -6.49 -6.08 4.41
C ARG A 39 -8.01 -6.27 4.58
N ALA A 40 -8.84 -5.65 3.76
CA ALA A 40 -10.29 -5.89 3.78
C ALA A 40 -10.63 -7.33 3.38
N ILE A 41 -9.98 -7.88 2.35
CA ILE A 41 -10.13 -9.30 2.00
C ILE A 41 -9.63 -10.20 3.15
N ALA A 42 -8.53 -9.83 3.80
CA ALA A 42 -8.01 -10.57 4.95
C ALA A 42 -8.99 -10.55 6.14
N LEU A 43 -9.61 -9.40 6.44
CA LEU A 43 -10.65 -9.28 7.46
C LEU A 43 -11.83 -10.19 7.14
N TYR A 44 -12.34 -10.15 5.90
CA TYR A 44 -13.40 -11.04 5.45
C TYR A 44 -13.02 -12.52 5.63
N THR A 45 -11.80 -12.89 5.28
CA THR A 45 -11.26 -14.24 5.44
C THR A 45 -11.26 -14.67 6.91
N GLN A 46 -10.87 -13.79 7.81
CA GLN A 46 -10.87 -14.03 9.26
C GLN A 46 -12.30 -14.17 9.82
N GLN A 47 -13.19 -13.22 9.48
CA GLN A 47 -14.57 -13.21 9.95
C GLN A 47 -15.35 -14.46 9.55
N HIS A 48 -15.03 -15.05 8.39
CA HIS A 48 -15.68 -16.24 7.84
C HIS A 48 -14.90 -17.53 8.09
N ASN A 49 -13.83 -17.49 8.90
CA ASN A 49 -12.97 -18.65 9.22
C ASN A 49 -12.51 -19.42 7.97
N LEU A 50 -12.13 -18.71 6.90
CA LEU A 50 -11.67 -19.33 5.66
C LEU A 50 -10.21 -19.78 5.83
N CYS A 51 -9.99 -21.09 5.90
CA CYS A 51 -8.69 -21.63 6.30
C CYS A 51 -7.76 -21.94 5.12
N ASN A 52 -8.29 -21.99 3.89
CA ASN A 52 -7.50 -22.36 2.72
C ASN A 52 -7.82 -21.49 1.51
N LYS A 53 -6.89 -21.51 0.51
CA LYS A 53 -6.99 -20.72 -0.72
C LYS A 53 -8.31 -20.94 -1.47
N GLN A 54 -8.78 -22.18 -1.57
CA GLN A 54 -9.94 -22.53 -2.37
C GLN A 54 -11.24 -21.94 -1.77
N ASP A 55 -11.34 -21.92 -0.44
CA ASP A 55 -12.49 -21.33 0.25
C ASP A 55 -12.50 -19.81 0.05
N ILE A 56 -11.34 -19.16 0.09
CA ILE A 56 -11.22 -17.71 -0.18
C ILE A 56 -11.72 -17.43 -1.60
N ILE A 57 -11.20 -18.13 -2.60
CA ILE A 57 -11.58 -17.94 -4.00
C ILE A 57 -13.09 -18.10 -4.22
N ARG A 58 -13.70 -19.10 -3.62
CA ARG A 58 -15.16 -19.33 -3.74
C ARG A 58 -16.01 -18.21 -3.14
N GLN A 59 -15.46 -17.44 -2.19
CA GLN A 59 -16.18 -16.34 -1.55
C GLN A 59 -16.00 -15.00 -2.27
N LEU A 60 -14.92 -14.81 -3.07
CA LEU A 60 -14.66 -13.54 -3.78
C LEU A 60 -15.89 -12.96 -4.50
N PRO A 61 -16.71 -13.76 -5.24
CA PRO A 61 -17.89 -13.21 -5.92
C PRO A 61 -18.98 -12.67 -4.99
N LYS A 62 -18.91 -12.97 -3.68
CA LYS A 62 -19.87 -12.50 -2.68
C LYS A 62 -19.40 -11.28 -1.91
N ILE A 63 -18.17 -10.83 -2.16
CA ILE A 63 -17.58 -9.69 -1.47
C ILE A 63 -17.95 -8.42 -2.25
N ASP A 64 -18.69 -7.52 -1.60
CA ASP A 64 -18.88 -6.15 -2.08
C ASP A 64 -17.85 -5.25 -1.41
N LEU A 65 -16.76 -4.97 -2.12
CA LEU A 65 -15.67 -4.11 -1.65
C LEU A 65 -15.71 -2.78 -2.41
N LYS A 66 -15.82 -1.70 -1.66
CA LYS A 66 -15.88 -0.33 -2.21
C LYS A 66 -14.90 0.59 -1.51
N ILE A 67 -14.36 1.54 -2.26
CA ILE A 67 -13.63 2.68 -1.74
C ILE A 67 -14.54 3.90 -1.80
N LYS A 68 -14.58 4.67 -0.72
CA LYS A 68 -15.15 6.03 -0.70
C LYS A 68 -14.07 7.01 -0.25
N PHE A 69 -14.18 8.23 -0.73
CA PHE A 69 -13.33 9.34 -0.29
C PHE A 69 -14.21 10.36 0.44
N ILE A 70 -13.94 10.55 1.73
CA ILE A 70 -14.69 11.47 2.59
C ILE A 70 -13.69 12.50 3.13
N GLY A 71 -13.84 13.77 2.75
CA GLY A 71 -12.90 14.82 3.13
C GLY A 71 -11.44 14.52 2.71
N GLY A 72 -11.25 13.90 1.53
CA GLY A 72 -9.92 13.50 1.04
C GLY A 72 -9.37 12.21 1.65
N THR A 73 -10.06 11.63 2.64
CA THR A 73 -9.62 10.38 3.29
C THR A 73 -10.29 9.15 2.67
N GLN A 74 -9.49 8.14 2.38
CA GLN A 74 -9.97 6.86 1.90
C GLN A 74 -10.68 6.10 3.01
N CYS A 75 -11.92 5.69 2.76
CA CYS A 75 -12.73 4.79 3.60
C CYS A 75 -12.97 3.48 2.84
N ILE A 76 -12.81 2.36 3.52
CA ILE A 76 -13.01 1.02 2.96
C ILE A 76 -14.34 0.46 3.44
N LEU A 77 -15.23 0.19 2.49
CA LEU A 77 -16.51 -0.45 2.78
C LEU A 77 -16.45 -1.92 2.35
N LEU A 78 -16.67 -2.80 3.30
CA LEU A 78 -16.79 -4.25 3.08
C LEU A 78 -18.22 -4.69 3.34
N ASN A 79 -18.92 -5.16 2.31
CA ASN A 79 -20.33 -5.54 2.38
C ASN A 79 -21.24 -4.45 2.99
N GLY A 80 -20.91 -3.19 2.73
CA GLY A 80 -21.66 -2.03 3.20
C GLY A 80 -21.22 -1.47 4.55
N GLU A 81 -20.37 -2.16 5.31
CA GLU A 81 -19.82 -1.71 6.59
C GLU A 81 -18.47 -1.00 6.40
N ASP A 82 -18.25 0.10 7.12
CA ASP A 82 -16.95 0.79 7.14
C ASP A 82 -15.98 0.01 8.04
N VAL A 83 -14.93 -0.54 7.43
CA VAL A 83 -13.91 -1.35 8.10
C VAL A 83 -12.55 -0.66 8.13
N THR A 84 -12.50 0.64 7.86
CA THR A 84 -11.26 1.41 7.69
C THR A 84 -10.30 1.27 8.87
N ASP A 85 -10.82 1.24 10.09
CA ASP A 85 -10.01 1.09 11.31
C ASP A 85 -9.79 -0.39 11.66
N ASP A 86 -10.78 -1.24 11.45
CA ASP A 86 -10.71 -2.67 11.80
C ASP A 86 -9.63 -3.43 11.02
N ILE A 87 -9.31 -2.99 9.82
CA ILE A 87 -8.27 -3.60 8.96
C ILE A 87 -6.83 -3.25 9.37
N ARG A 88 -6.61 -2.47 10.44
CA ARG A 88 -5.28 -1.95 10.81
C ARG A 88 -4.59 -2.73 11.94
N THR A 89 -5.00 -3.95 12.19
CA THR A 89 -4.36 -4.80 13.21
C THR A 89 -3.15 -5.55 12.66
N PRO A 90 -2.20 -5.97 13.51
CA PRO A 90 -1.06 -6.80 13.10
C PRO A 90 -1.49 -8.12 12.47
N GLU A 91 -2.51 -8.78 13.02
CA GLU A 91 -3.06 -10.06 12.54
C GLU A 91 -3.60 -9.93 11.12
N ILE A 92 -4.42 -8.90 10.87
CA ILE A 92 -4.97 -8.61 9.54
C ILE A 92 -3.84 -8.27 8.57
N SER A 93 -2.84 -7.52 9.00
CA SER A 93 -1.69 -7.18 8.16
C SER A 93 -0.87 -8.41 7.73
N MET A 94 -0.70 -9.39 8.63
CA MET A 94 -0.04 -10.66 8.30
C MET A 94 -0.89 -11.53 7.37
N LEU A 95 -2.20 -11.58 7.60
CA LEU A 95 -3.12 -12.32 6.73
C LEU A 95 -3.21 -11.68 5.35
N ALA A 96 -3.19 -10.35 5.26
CA ALA A 96 -3.16 -9.61 4.00
C ALA A 96 -1.96 -9.98 3.12
N SER A 97 -0.78 -10.17 3.70
CA SER A 97 0.40 -10.66 2.97
C SER A 97 0.16 -12.05 2.37
N LYS A 98 -0.55 -12.94 3.08
CA LYS A 98 -0.91 -14.28 2.57
C LYS A 98 -1.95 -14.21 1.45
N VAL A 99 -3.04 -13.46 1.62
CA VAL A 99 -4.09 -13.37 0.61
C VAL A 99 -3.64 -12.63 -0.64
N SER A 100 -2.68 -11.69 -0.53
CA SER A 100 -2.11 -10.99 -1.68
C SER A 100 -1.24 -11.88 -2.60
N ALA A 101 -0.85 -13.06 -2.14
CA ALA A 101 -0.17 -14.07 -2.95
C ALA A 101 -1.15 -14.94 -3.76
N ILE A 102 -2.47 -14.77 -3.58
CA ILE A 102 -3.50 -15.51 -4.30
C ILE A 102 -3.83 -14.75 -5.60
N PRO A 103 -3.60 -15.34 -6.80
CA PRO A 103 -3.84 -14.67 -8.07
C PRO A 103 -5.26 -14.14 -8.20
N GLU A 104 -6.25 -14.96 -7.84
CA GLU A 104 -7.67 -14.63 -7.97
C GLU A 104 -8.09 -13.46 -7.07
N VAL A 105 -7.43 -13.27 -5.92
CA VAL A 105 -7.62 -12.07 -5.07
C VAL A 105 -7.04 -10.84 -5.76
N ARG A 106 -5.92 -10.97 -6.41
CA ARG A 106 -5.30 -9.87 -7.15
C ARG A 106 -6.15 -9.45 -8.33
N ASP A 107 -6.63 -10.41 -9.12
CA ASP A 107 -7.53 -10.16 -10.25
C ASP A 107 -8.81 -9.47 -9.79
N PHE A 108 -9.40 -9.92 -8.68
CA PHE A 108 -10.59 -9.30 -8.09
C PHE A 108 -10.37 -7.82 -7.70
N LEU A 109 -9.19 -7.47 -7.20
CA LEU A 109 -8.85 -6.10 -6.80
C LEU A 109 -8.33 -5.23 -7.96
N PHE A 110 -7.82 -5.85 -9.03
CA PHE A 110 -7.18 -5.15 -10.14
C PHE A 110 -8.11 -4.15 -10.82
N ASP A 111 -9.31 -4.60 -11.19
CA ASP A 111 -10.29 -3.76 -11.88
C ASP A 111 -10.71 -2.55 -11.05
N LEU A 112 -10.85 -2.71 -9.73
CA LEU A 112 -11.17 -1.61 -8.82
C LEU A 112 -10.07 -0.55 -8.80
N GLN A 113 -8.81 -0.97 -8.71
CA GLN A 113 -7.65 -0.08 -8.71
C GLN A 113 -7.52 0.67 -10.04
N GLN A 114 -7.62 -0.05 -11.15
CA GLN A 114 -7.58 0.51 -12.50
C GLN A 114 -8.70 1.53 -12.75
N LYS A 115 -9.91 1.24 -12.28
CA LYS A 115 -11.06 2.14 -12.44
C LYS A 115 -10.81 3.48 -11.74
N ILE A 116 -10.31 3.45 -10.50
CA ILE A 116 -10.03 4.68 -9.74
C ILE A 116 -8.97 5.53 -10.47
N ALA A 117 -7.90 4.92 -10.95
CA ALA A 117 -6.84 5.61 -11.68
C ALA A 117 -7.29 6.20 -13.02
N LYS A 118 -8.31 5.60 -13.67
CA LYS A 118 -8.92 6.15 -14.90
C LYS A 118 -9.86 7.33 -14.65
N GLU A 119 -10.46 7.40 -13.47
CA GLU A 119 -11.47 8.41 -13.14
C GLU A 119 -10.88 9.62 -12.42
N HIS A 120 -9.70 9.50 -11.79
CA HIS A 120 -9.12 10.52 -10.93
C HIS A 120 -7.61 10.65 -11.12
N HIS A 121 -7.05 11.83 -10.76
CA HIS A 121 -5.62 11.97 -10.50
C HIS A 121 -5.32 11.23 -9.20
N VAL A 122 -4.38 10.27 -9.21
CA VAL A 122 -4.10 9.44 -8.04
C VAL A 122 -2.63 9.36 -7.68
N ILE A 123 -2.36 9.30 -6.37
CA ILE A 123 -1.12 8.74 -5.84
C ILE A 123 -1.47 7.41 -5.19
N MET A 124 -1.00 6.32 -5.78
CA MET A 124 -1.32 4.96 -5.36
C MET A 124 -0.09 4.29 -4.76
N ASP A 125 -0.17 3.82 -3.52
CA ASP A 125 0.94 3.11 -2.89
C ASP A 125 0.71 1.60 -2.77
N GLY A 126 1.80 0.85 -2.91
CA GLY A 126 1.74 -0.60 -2.83
C GLY A 126 3.09 -1.31 -2.88
N ARG A 127 3.14 -2.42 -3.65
CA ARG A 127 4.32 -3.27 -3.86
C ARG A 127 4.62 -3.53 -5.32
N ASP A 128 3.63 -3.38 -6.16
CA ASP A 128 3.66 -3.73 -7.57
C ASP A 128 2.78 -2.78 -8.41
N ILE A 129 2.61 -1.56 -7.92
CA ILE A 129 1.76 -0.57 -8.59
C ILE A 129 2.38 -0.20 -9.93
N GLY A 130 3.62 0.22 -9.95
CA GLY A 130 4.33 0.62 -11.17
C GLY A 130 4.74 -0.55 -12.08
N THR A 131 4.68 -1.79 -11.60
CA THR A 131 5.06 -2.96 -12.39
C THR A 131 3.88 -3.75 -12.93
N VAL A 132 2.71 -3.70 -12.26
CA VAL A 132 1.54 -4.53 -12.59
C VAL A 132 0.26 -3.72 -12.66
N VAL A 133 -0.05 -2.91 -11.62
CA VAL A 133 -1.35 -2.23 -11.53
C VAL A 133 -1.42 -1.04 -12.46
N LEU A 134 -0.40 -0.18 -12.47
CA LEU A 134 -0.28 1.01 -13.30
C LEU A 134 1.06 1.01 -14.05
N PRO A 135 1.27 0.07 -14.98
CA PRO A 135 2.53 -0.05 -15.71
C PRO A 135 2.83 1.17 -16.58
N ASP A 136 1.80 1.96 -16.92
CA ASP A 136 1.89 3.19 -17.69
C ASP A 136 1.65 4.44 -16.82
N ALA A 137 1.91 4.36 -15.50
CA ALA A 137 1.82 5.53 -14.61
C ALA A 137 2.74 6.66 -15.10
N ASP A 138 2.26 7.90 -14.98
CA ASP A 138 2.99 9.10 -15.45
C ASP A 138 4.28 9.31 -14.64
N LEU A 139 4.31 8.88 -13.37
CA LEU A 139 5.52 8.82 -12.54
C LEU A 139 5.51 7.56 -11.68
N LYS A 140 6.66 6.88 -11.62
CA LYS A 140 6.87 5.72 -10.75
C LYS A 140 8.02 6.00 -9.79
N ILE A 141 7.77 5.72 -8.52
CA ILE A 141 8.70 5.92 -7.42
C ILE A 141 8.88 4.59 -6.70
N PHE A 142 10.13 4.22 -6.44
CA PHE A 142 10.44 3.11 -5.55
C PHE A 142 11.06 3.68 -4.27
N LEU A 143 10.25 3.72 -3.20
CA LEU A 143 10.64 4.29 -1.92
C LEU A 143 11.17 3.20 -0.99
N THR A 144 12.40 3.34 -0.52
CA THR A 144 13.03 2.36 0.34
C THR A 144 13.79 2.99 1.51
N ALA A 145 14.07 2.18 2.51
CA ALA A 145 15.00 2.47 3.61
C ALA A 145 15.54 1.14 4.15
N SER A 146 16.65 1.17 4.89
CA SER A 146 17.19 -0.03 5.52
C SER A 146 16.16 -0.71 6.45
N PRO A 147 16.19 -2.04 6.59
CA PRO A 147 15.29 -2.74 7.52
C PRO A 147 15.39 -2.21 8.95
N GLU A 148 16.59 -1.83 9.37
CA GLU A 148 16.90 -1.29 10.69
C GLU A 148 16.21 0.08 10.90
N GLU A 149 16.30 0.98 9.93
CA GLU A 149 15.62 2.28 9.99
C GLU A 149 14.09 2.12 10.01
N ARG A 150 13.55 1.25 9.17
CA ARG A 150 12.11 0.96 9.15
C ARG A 150 11.63 0.35 10.47
N ALA A 151 12.45 -0.49 11.10
CA ALA A 151 12.17 -1.03 12.42
C ALA A 151 12.20 0.05 13.50
N SER A 152 13.14 0.99 13.42
CA SER A 152 13.23 2.13 14.36
C SER A 152 12.00 3.02 14.24
N ARG A 153 11.60 3.41 13.02
CA ARG A 153 10.36 4.19 12.79
C ARG A 153 9.14 3.49 13.38
N ARG A 154 9.00 2.20 13.10
CA ARG A 154 7.86 1.41 13.59
C ARG A 154 7.86 1.21 15.10
N TYR A 155 9.04 1.05 15.71
CA TYR A 155 9.17 0.95 17.15
C TYR A 155 8.73 2.24 17.85
N LEU A 156 9.15 3.41 17.33
CA LEU A 156 8.72 4.72 17.86
C LEU A 156 7.20 4.92 17.77
N GLU A 157 6.55 4.45 16.70
CA GLU A 157 5.09 4.52 16.55
C GLU A 157 4.32 3.64 17.57
N LEU A 158 4.94 2.55 18.02
CA LEU A 158 4.27 1.53 18.82
C LEU A 158 4.63 1.59 20.31
N GLN A 159 5.76 2.18 20.69
CA GLN A 159 6.33 2.10 22.04
C GLN A 159 5.40 2.56 23.17
N GLU A 160 4.45 3.46 22.86
CA GLU A 160 3.49 3.98 23.85
C GLU A 160 2.23 3.11 23.99
N LYS A 161 2.09 2.05 23.17
CA LYS A 161 0.92 1.17 23.21
C LYS A 161 1.10 0.09 24.26
N PRO A 162 0.02 -0.33 24.96
CA PRO A 162 0.07 -1.52 25.77
C PRO A 162 0.51 -2.72 24.92
N ASP A 163 1.38 -3.58 25.48
CA ASP A 163 1.91 -4.78 24.82
C ASP A 163 2.69 -4.49 23.51
N ALA A 164 3.38 -3.34 23.45
CA ALA A 164 4.22 -2.99 22.32
C ALA A 164 5.31 -4.06 22.09
N PRO A 165 5.52 -4.51 20.82
CA PRO A 165 6.57 -5.45 20.50
C PRO A 165 7.96 -4.83 20.71
N THR A 166 8.97 -5.66 20.99
CA THR A 166 10.35 -5.18 21.05
C THR A 166 10.88 -4.78 19.69
N TYR A 167 11.93 -3.95 19.67
CA TYR A 167 12.60 -3.59 18.41
C TYR A 167 13.06 -4.82 17.61
N GLU A 168 13.60 -5.82 18.28
CA GLU A 168 14.06 -7.06 17.65
C GLU A 168 12.93 -7.84 17.00
N GLN A 169 11.77 -7.90 17.64
CA GLN A 169 10.57 -8.54 17.06
C GLN A 169 10.13 -7.79 15.82
N ILE A 170 10.06 -6.47 15.87
CA ILE A 170 9.69 -5.63 14.73
C ILE A 170 10.66 -5.82 13.56
N LEU A 171 11.96 -5.81 13.83
CA LEU A 171 13.00 -6.00 12.81
C LEU A 171 12.89 -7.38 12.15
N GLN A 172 12.66 -8.44 12.93
CA GLN A 172 12.46 -9.78 12.39
C GLN A 172 11.19 -9.86 11.51
N ASP A 173 10.09 -9.25 11.94
CA ASP A 173 8.85 -9.22 11.18
C ASP A 173 9.02 -8.46 9.86
N ILE A 174 9.74 -7.33 9.88
CA ILE A 174 10.07 -6.56 8.67
C ILE A 174 10.89 -7.41 7.70
N LYS A 175 11.98 -8.03 8.16
CA LYS A 175 12.84 -8.89 7.31
C LYS A 175 12.07 -10.08 6.73
N LYS A 176 11.22 -10.71 7.54
CA LYS A 176 10.35 -11.81 7.09
C LYS A 176 9.35 -11.36 6.01
N ARG A 177 8.73 -10.20 6.21
CA ARG A 177 7.77 -9.65 5.26
C ARG A 177 8.43 -9.22 3.96
N ASP A 178 9.60 -8.58 4.02
CA ASP A 178 10.38 -8.21 2.84
C ASP A 178 10.74 -9.45 2.01
N TYR A 179 11.18 -10.52 2.69
CA TYR A 179 11.44 -11.79 2.01
C TYR A 179 10.19 -12.33 1.31
N GLN A 180 9.04 -12.33 1.98
CA GLN A 180 7.78 -12.78 1.40
C GLN A 180 7.36 -11.93 0.21
N ASP A 181 7.42 -10.59 0.34
CA ASP A 181 7.01 -9.66 -0.71
C ASP A 181 7.92 -9.76 -1.95
N THR A 182 9.23 -9.98 -1.78
CA THR A 182 10.20 -10.07 -2.88
C THR A 182 10.26 -11.44 -3.55
N HIS A 183 9.87 -12.53 -2.83
CA HIS A 183 9.99 -13.92 -3.32
C HIS A 183 8.64 -14.55 -3.68
N ARG A 184 7.53 -13.81 -3.63
CA ARG A 184 6.26 -14.35 -4.08
C ARG A 184 6.28 -14.59 -5.59
N GLU A 185 5.65 -15.66 -6.06
CA GLU A 185 5.64 -16.07 -7.47
C GLU A 185 4.96 -15.03 -8.37
N ILE A 186 3.93 -14.35 -7.85
CA ILE A 186 3.11 -13.44 -8.63
C ILE A 186 3.32 -12.02 -8.11
N ALA A 187 3.62 -11.10 -9.03
CA ALA A 187 3.82 -9.68 -8.78
C ALA A 187 4.77 -9.41 -7.59
N PRO A 188 5.99 -9.96 -7.58
CA PRO A 188 6.94 -9.73 -6.51
C PRO A 188 7.24 -8.23 -6.35
N LEU A 189 7.54 -7.81 -5.12
CA LEU A 189 8.06 -6.48 -4.88
C LEU A 189 9.38 -6.31 -5.61
N ARG A 190 9.38 -5.44 -6.61
CA ARG A 190 10.57 -5.05 -7.37
C ARG A 190 10.42 -3.63 -7.89
N GLN A 191 11.52 -2.93 -8.05
CA GLN A 191 11.54 -1.64 -8.71
C GLN A 191 11.17 -1.81 -10.19
N ALA A 192 10.28 -0.97 -10.70
CA ALA A 192 10.03 -0.88 -12.15
C ALA A 192 11.26 -0.25 -12.83
N GLU A 193 11.53 -0.62 -14.09
CA GLU A 193 12.73 -0.17 -14.81
C GLU A 193 12.81 1.35 -14.97
N ASP A 194 11.65 2.00 -15.08
CA ASP A 194 11.48 3.44 -15.21
C ASP A 194 11.15 4.15 -13.88
N ALA A 195 11.19 3.43 -12.76
CA ALA A 195 10.94 4.03 -11.44
C ALA A 195 12.17 4.75 -10.89
N VAL A 196 11.94 5.95 -10.35
CA VAL A 196 12.93 6.69 -9.59
C VAL A 196 13.10 6.05 -8.21
N LEU A 197 14.33 5.65 -7.88
CA LEU A 197 14.68 5.12 -6.57
C LEU A 197 14.91 6.26 -5.58
N ILE A 198 14.19 6.23 -4.46
CA ILE A 198 14.36 7.16 -3.33
C ILE A 198 14.74 6.36 -2.09
N GLU A 199 15.99 6.50 -1.66
CA GLU A 199 16.53 5.86 -0.45
C GLU A 199 16.44 6.84 0.73
N THR A 200 15.62 6.51 1.72
CA THR A 200 15.24 7.43 2.81
C THR A 200 15.83 7.10 4.16
N THR A 201 16.84 6.20 4.24
CA THR A 201 17.43 5.76 5.53
C THR A 201 17.91 6.95 6.38
N ASN A 202 18.50 7.97 5.75
CA ASN A 202 19.05 9.13 6.44
C ASN A 202 18.24 10.42 6.20
N MET A 203 16.97 10.30 5.79
CA MET A 203 16.11 11.44 5.49
C MET A 203 14.96 11.56 6.48
N GLY A 204 14.67 12.79 6.89
CA GLY A 204 13.47 13.12 7.65
C GLY A 204 12.21 13.11 6.78
N PHE A 205 11.03 13.02 7.41
CA PHE A 205 9.75 12.97 6.70
C PHE A 205 9.55 14.16 5.74
N HIS A 206 9.76 15.39 6.20
CA HIS A 206 9.60 16.60 5.37
C HIS A 206 10.62 16.65 4.23
N GLU A 207 11.86 16.27 4.49
CA GLU A 207 12.92 16.22 3.48
C GLU A 207 12.58 15.26 2.32
N VAL A 208 11.94 14.12 2.64
CA VAL A 208 11.44 13.19 1.61
C VAL A 208 10.25 13.78 0.86
N CYS A 209 9.31 14.44 1.56
CA CYS A 209 8.17 15.09 0.91
C CYS A 209 8.62 16.19 -0.05
N ASP A 210 9.53 17.07 0.38
CA ASP A 210 10.06 18.16 -0.44
C ASP A 210 10.75 17.62 -1.70
N ALA A 211 11.62 16.62 -1.56
CA ALA A 211 12.32 16.00 -2.68
C ALA A 211 11.36 15.31 -3.68
N LEU A 212 10.27 14.74 -3.18
CA LEU A 212 9.27 14.11 -4.05
C LEU A 212 8.33 15.11 -4.69
N LEU A 213 8.02 16.23 -4.03
CA LEU A 213 7.26 17.34 -4.64
C LEU A 213 8.04 17.93 -5.81
N GLU A 214 9.31 18.27 -5.60
CA GLU A 214 10.18 18.77 -6.67
C GLU A 214 10.23 17.80 -7.86
N LEU A 215 10.37 16.49 -7.59
CA LEU A 215 10.38 15.47 -8.63
C LEU A 215 9.03 15.38 -9.37
N MET A 216 7.90 15.52 -8.66
CA MET A 216 6.56 15.48 -9.25
C MET A 216 6.29 16.73 -10.09
N GLU A 217 6.67 17.91 -9.64
CA GLU A 217 6.56 19.16 -10.37
C GLU A 217 7.38 19.10 -11.69
N GLU A 218 8.63 18.59 -11.60
CA GLU A 218 9.49 18.43 -12.79
C GLU A 218 8.93 17.45 -13.82
N ARG A 219 8.33 16.33 -13.35
CA ARG A 219 7.97 15.21 -14.23
C ARG A 219 6.53 15.25 -14.73
N LEU A 220 5.63 15.90 -14.01
CA LEU A 220 4.20 15.90 -14.31
C LEU A 220 3.70 17.23 -14.91
N ASP A 221 4.62 18.20 -15.17
CA ASP A 221 4.28 19.53 -15.68
C ASP A 221 3.14 20.17 -14.85
N LEU A 222 3.25 20.11 -13.53
CA LEU A 222 2.29 20.70 -12.59
C LEU A 222 2.55 22.22 -12.54
N GLU A 223 1.54 23.02 -12.95
CA GLU A 223 1.58 24.49 -12.87
C GLU A 223 1.21 25.02 -11.47
#